data_e1ec3961910cd82be1fb1dcb532944b4
#
_entry.id   e1ec3961910cd82be1fb1dcb532944b4
#
_cell.length_a   1.000
_cell.length_b   1.000
_cell.length_c   1.000
_cell.angle_alpha   90.00
_cell.angle_beta   90.00
_cell.angle_gamma   90.00
#
_symmetry.space_group_name_H-M   'P 1'
#
loop_
_entity.id
_entity.type
_entity.pdbx_description
1 polymer ?
#
loop_
_entity_poly.entity_id
_entity_poly.type
_entity_poly.pdbx_seq_one_letter_code
_entity_poly.pdbx_strand_id
1 'polypeptide(L)'
;MTHDATTPMSGQYQNLLAPVIKANKLSAANLETLVNFQMSALQSYVDMAIDRMKAAAEISDPASLQAFMTSQAEAIASLQRKFVDDARILSELTARFKTEFDQLARDSLSVIK
;
A
#
# COMPACT_ATOMS: atom_id res chain seq x y z
N MET A 1 -24.35 -1.97 31.87
CA MET A 1 -23.06 -1.38 32.12
C MET A 1 -23.22 -0.13 33.00
N THR A 2 -22.44 -0.06 34.00
CA THR A 2 -22.55 1.03 34.95
C THR A 2 -21.41 2.02 34.74
N HIS A 3 -21.74 3.17 34.21
CA HIS A 3 -20.76 4.20 33.98
C HIS A 3 -20.20 4.77 35.27
N ASP A 4 -21.03 4.86 36.29
CA ASP A 4 -20.63 5.43 37.55
C ASP A 4 -19.54 4.61 38.23
N ALA A 5 -19.66 3.29 38.15
CA ALA A 5 -18.65 2.39 38.72
C ALA A 5 -17.31 2.50 38.01
N THR A 6 -17.32 2.88 36.73
CA THR A 6 -16.11 2.98 35.92
C THR A 6 -15.52 4.38 35.91
N THR A 7 -16.22 5.39 36.41
CA THR A 7 -15.78 6.77 36.35
C THR A 7 -14.41 7.00 37.03
N PRO A 8 -14.14 6.51 38.24
CA PRO A 8 -12.82 6.68 38.84
C PRO A 8 -11.73 5.92 38.11
N MET A 9 -12.09 4.86 37.42
CA MET A 9 -11.15 4.03 36.66
C MET A 9 -11.04 4.46 35.21
N SER A 10 -11.94 5.34 34.74
CA SER A 10 -11.97 5.77 33.35
C SER A 10 -10.67 6.38 32.89
N GLY A 11 -10.03 7.18 33.72
CA GLY A 11 -8.75 7.80 33.38
C GLY A 11 -7.67 6.76 33.14
N GLN A 12 -7.56 5.79 34.05
CA GLN A 12 -6.61 4.69 33.89
C GLN A 12 -6.96 3.82 32.70
N TYR A 13 -8.24 3.54 32.53
CA TYR A 13 -8.74 2.76 31.40
C TYR A 13 -8.41 3.44 30.09
N GLN A 14 -8.62 4.74 30.02
CA GLN A 14 -8.29 5.52 28.83
C GLN A 14 -6.78 5.50 28.57
N ASN A 15 -5.97 5.59 29.61
CA ASN A 15 -4.51 5.52 29.46
C ASN A 15 -4.05 4.16 28.94
N LEU A 16 -4.73 3.09 29.32
CA LEU A 16 -4.43 1.75 28.84
C LEU A 16 -4.98 1.50 27.44
N LEU A 17 -6.16 2.08 27.14
CA LEU A 17 -6.82 1.87 25.87
C LEU A 17 -6.33 2.82 24.76
N ALA A 18 -5.85 4.00 25.12
CA ALA A 18 -5.40 4.97 24.13
C ALA A 18 -4.34 4.40 23.18
N PRO A 19 -3.31 3.68 23.65
CA PRO A 19 -2.35 3.04 22.74
C PRO A 19 -3.01 2.00 21.83
N VAL A 20 -3.96 1.23 22.37
CA VAL A 20 -4.68 0.22 21.59
C VAL A 20 -5.51 0.88 20.50
N ILE A 21 -6.22 1.94 20.85
CA ILE A 21 -7.02 2.70 19.88
C ILE A 21 -6.12 3.29 18.79
N LYS A 22 -4.99 3.88 19.18
CA LYS A 22 -4.02 4.43 18.22
C LYS A 22 -3.47 3.34 17.33
N ALA A 23 -3.13 2.18 17.89
CA ALA A 23 -2.63 1.05 17.12
C ALA A 23 -3.66 0.57 16.10
N ASN A 24 -4.94 0.48 16.51
CA ASN A 24 -6.01 0.08 15.61
C ASN A 24 -6.21 1.07 14.48
N LYS A 25 -6.19 2.37 14.80
CA LYS A 25 -6.32 3.42 13.78
C LYS A 25 -5.14 3.41 12.83
N LEU A 26 -3.93 3.24 13.36
CA LEU A 26 -2.72 3.19 12.54
C LEU A 26 -2.74 1.96 11.64
N SER A 27 -3.16 0.80 12.16
CA SER A 27 -3.29 -0.42 11.37
C SER A 27 -4.29 -0.24 10.25
N ALA A 28 -5.45 0.36 10.54
CA ALA A 28 -6.47 0.59 9.53
C ALA A 28 -5.97 1.55 8.44
N ALA A 29 -5.31 2.64 8.84
CA ALA A 29 -4.76 3.62 7.89
C ALA A 29 -3.67 2.99 7.03
N ASN A 30 -2.79 2.19 7.62
CA ASN A 30 -1.71 1.54 6.90
C ASN A 30 -2.25 0.48 5.94
N LEU A 31 -3.25 -0.28 6.36
CA LEU A 31 -3.90 -1.26 5.51
C LEU A 31 -4.58 -0.58 4.32
N GLU A 32 -5.27 0.53 4.57
CA GLU A 32 -5.92 1.30 3.51
C GLU A 32 -4.89 1.80 2.51
N THR A 33 -3.77 2.35 2.99
CA THR A 33 -2.69 2.82 2.12
C THR A 33 -2.14 1.67 1.27
N LEU A 34 -1.91 0.50 1.88
CA LEU A 34 -1.38 -0.66 1.18
C LEU A 34 -2.36 -1.18 0.13
N VAL A 35 -3.65 -1.29 0.49
CA VAL A 35 -4.68 -1.75 -0.43
C VAL A 35 -4.82 -0.78 -1.60
N ASN A 36 -4.83 0.52 -1.34
CA ASN A 36 -4.92 1.52 -2.40
C ASN A 36 -3.71 1.45 -3.32
N PHE A 37 -2.52 1.26 -2.77
CA PHE A 37 -1.32 1.09 -3.58
C PHE A 37 -1.41 -0.16 -4.45
N GLN A 38 -1.83 -1.29 -3.89
CA GLN A 38 -1.96 -2.55 -4.62
C GLN A 38 -3.03 -2.45 -5.71
N MET A 39 -4.15 -1.80 -5.44
CA MET A 39 -5.20 -1.61 -6.42
C MET A 39 -4.74 -0.72 -7.57
N SER A 40 -4.02 0.35 -7.27
CA SER A 40 -3.47 1.23 -8.30
C SER A 40 -2.43 0.49 -9.15
N ALA A 41 -1.58 -0.30 -8.52
CA ALA A 41 -0.60 -1.11 -9.24
C ALA A 41 -1.29 -2.13 -10.14
N LEU A 42 -2.30 -2.83 -9.64
CA LEU A 42 -3.05 -3.80 -10.41
C LEU A 42 -3.73 -3.14 -11.61
N GLN A 43 -4.37 -1.98 -11.40
CA GLN A 43 -5.01 -1.24 -12.48
C GLN A 43 -4.01 -0.87 -13.58
N SER A 44 -2.82 -0.44 -13.19
CA SER A 44 -1.76 -0.13 -14.15
C SER A 44 -1.34 -1.35 -14.97
N TYR A 45 -1.21 -2.51 -14.33
CA TYR A 45 -0.86 -3.74 -15.04
C TYR A 45 -1.96 -4.17 -15.99
N VAL A 46 -3.22 -4.05 -15.58
CA VAL A 46 -4.38 -4.35 -16.43
C VAL A 46 -4.40 -3.41 -17.64
N ASP A 47 -4.18 -2.12 -17.41
CA ASP A 47 -4.16 -1.14 -18.51
C ASP A 47 -3.04 -1.45 -19.49
N MET A 48 -1.86 -1.82 -19.02
CA MET A 48 -0.75 -2.22 -19.87
C MET A 48 -1.09 -3.46 -20.70
N ALA A 49 -1.75 -4.46 -20.10
CA ALA A 49 -2.17 -5.66 -20.80
C ALA A 49 -3.18 -5.35 -21.88
N ILE A 50 -4.15 -4.49 -21.60
CA ILE A 50 -5.17 -4.06 -22.57
C ILE A 50 -4.51 -3.32 -23.72
N ASP A 51 -3.57 -2.43 -23.44
CA ASP A 51 -2.83 -1.70 -24.47
C ASP A 51 -2.07 -2.66 -25.39
N ARG A 52 -1.47 -3.70 -24.84
CA ARG A 52 -0.76 -4.69 -25.65
C ARG A 52 -1.71 -5.51 -26.51
N MET A 53 -2.89 -5.85 -25.97
CA MET A 53 -3.90 -6.55 -26.74
C MET A 53 -4.39 -5.71 -27.91
N LYS A 54 -4.63 -4.42 -27.69
CA LYS A 54 -5.05 -3.50 -28.75
C LYS A 54 -3.97 -3.35 -29.81
N ALA A 55 -2.71 -3.22 -29.40
CA ALA A 55 -1.59 -3.12 -30.32
C ALA A 55 -1.46 -4.38 -31.17
N ALA A 56 -1.66 -5.56 -30.58
CA ALA A 56 -1.62 -6.82 -31.32
C ALA A 56 -2.73 -6.90 -32.33
N ALA A 57 -3.91 -6.37 -32.01
CA ALA A 57 -5.06 -6.38 -32.94
C ALA A 57 -4.85 -5.50 -34.18
N GLU A 58 -3.91 -4.57 -34.13
CA GLU A 58 -3.60 -3.68 -35.24
C GLU A 58 -2.59 -4.26 -36.23
N ILE A 59 -2.03 -5.43 -35.96
CA ILE A 59 -1.09 -6.08 -36.86
C ILE A 59 -1.83 -6.54 -38.10
N SER A 60 -1.44 -6.00 -39.27
CA SER A 60 -2.09 -6.32 -40.53
C SER A 60 -1.10 -6.59 -41.66
N ASP A 61 0.19 -6.24 -41.50
CA ASP A 61 1.21 -6.40 -42.51
C ASP A 61 2.58 -6.53 -41.82
N PRO A 62 3.65 -6.83 -42.61
CA PRO A 62 5.00 -6.95 -42.01
C PRO A 62 5.48 -5.69 -41.32
N ALA A 63 5.11 -4.52 -41.82
CA ALA A 63 5.54 -3.26 -41.20
C ALA A 63 4.89 -3.06 -39.84
N SER A 64 3.57 -3.33 -39.72
CA SER A 64 2.89 -3.23 -38.40
C SER A 64 3.34 -4.31 -37.44
N LEU A 65 3.70 -5.50 -37.93
CA LEU A 65 4.30 -6.52 -37.10
C LEU A 65 5.65 -6.05 -36.50
N GLN A 66 6.51 -5.45 -37.34
CA GLN A 66 7.77 -4.90 -36.90
C GLN A 66 7.55 -3.82 -35.85
N ALA A 67 6.64 -2.92 -36.08
CA ALA A 67 6.29 -1.85 -35.12
C ALA A 67 5.79 -2.45 -33.81
N PHE A 68 4.94 -3.49 -33.87
CA PHE A 68 4.47 -4.18 -32.68
C PHE A 68 5.61 -4.79 -31.89
N MET A 69 6.54 -5.46 -32.54
CA MET A 69 7.67 -6.10 -31.87
C MET A 69 8.57 -5.07 -31.18
N THR A 70 8.80 -3.92 -31.84
CA THR A 70 9.58 -2.82 -31.23
C THR A 70 8.85 -2.28 -29.99
N SER A 71 7.54 -2.03 -30.11
CA SER A 71 6.75 -1.53 -28.98
C SER A 71 6.62 -2.56 -27.87
N GLN A 72 6.64 -3.85 -28.20
CA GLN A 72 6.61 -4.92 -27.19
C GLN A 72 7.89 -4.91 -26.34
N ALA A 73 9.04 -4.72 -26.97
CA ALA A 73 10.30 -4.60 -26.24
C ALA A 73 10.29 -3.40 -25.28
N GLU A 74 9.74 -2.27 -25.73
CA GLU A 74 9.59 -1.08 -24.89
C GLU A 74 8.60 -1.34 -23.74
N ALA A 75 7.51 -2.04 -24.01
CA ALA A 75 6.51 -2.38 -23.00
C ALA A 75 7.11 -3.28 -21.93
N ILE A 76 7.92 -4.26 -22.31
CA ILE A 76 8.61 -5.15 -21.37
C ILE A 76 9.57 -4.34 -20.50
N ALA A 77 10.35 -3.44 -21.07
CA ALA A 77 11.26 -2.59 -20.32
C ALA A 77 10.50 -1.70 -19.34
N SER A 78 9.37 -1.13 -19.76
CA SER A 78 8.50 -0.33 -18.89
C SER A 78 7.92 -1.15 -17.75
N LEU A 79 7.52 -2.39 -18.03
CA LEU A 79 6.99 -3.29 -17.01
C LEU A 79 8.05 -3.62 -15.97
N GLN A 80 9.28 -3.88 -16.40
CA GLN A 80 10.39 -4.16 -15.48
C GLN A 80 10.67 -2.96 -14.58
N ARG A 81 10.70 -1.76 -15.16
CA ARG A 81 10.88 -0.53 -14.36
C ARG A 81 9.75 -0.36 -13.36
N LYS A 82 8.51 -0.64 -13.77
CA LYS A 82 7.36 -0.55 -12.88
C LYS A 82 7.47 -1.54 -11.72
N PHE A 83 7.88 -2.78 -11.97
CA PHE A 83 8.08 -3.76 -10.92
C PHE A 83 9.13 -3.28 -9.91
N VAL A 84 10.24 -2.73 -10.37
CA VAL A 84 11.29 -2.21 -9.49
C VAL A 84 10.77 -1.03 -8.68
N ASP A 85 10.07 -0.09 -9.32
CA ASP A 85 9.51 1.08 -8.64
C ASP A 85 8.46 0.67 -7.61
N ASP A 86 7.56 -0.26 -7.95
CA ASP A 86 6.52 -0.72 -7.04
C ASP A 86 7.14 -1.44 -5.84
N ALA A 87 8.17 -2.25 -6.07
CA ALA A 87 8.89 -2.93 -4.99
C ALA A 87 9.57 -1.93 -4.06
N ARG A 88 10.14 -0.87 -4.61
CA ARG A 88 10.77 0.19 -3.81
C ARG A 88 9.72 0.92 -2.97
N ILE A 89 8.60 1.28 -3.58
CA ILE A 89 7.52 1.97 -2.87
C ILE A 89 6.98 1.08 -1.75
N LEU A 90 6.77 -0.20 -2.03
CA LEU A 90 6.29 -1.15 -1.02
C LEU A 90 7.28 -1.27 0.14
N SER A 91 8.57 -1.32 -0.17
CA SER A 91 9.62 -1.36 0.85
C SER A 91 9.61 -0.09 1.72
N GLU A 92 9.45 1.08 1.08
CA GLU A 92 9.37 2.35 1.80
C GLU A 92 8.12 2.42 2.70
N LEU A 93 6.98 1.94 2.21
CA LEU A 93 5.75 1.88 3.00
C LEU A 93 5.91 0.97 4.21
N THR A 94 6.50 -0.21 4.01
CA THR A 94 6.75 -1.16 5.09
C THR A 94 7.68 -0.57 6.15
N ALA A 95 8.75 0.10 5.73
CA ALA A 95 9.68 0.76 6.64
C ALA A 95 8.99 1.87 7.44
N ARG A 96 8.15 2.64 6.77
CA ARG A 96 7.38 3.71 7.43
C ARG A 96 6.41 3.14 8.45
N PHE A 97 5.69 2.07 8.10
CA PHE A 97 4.76 1.42 9.01
C PHE A 97 5.49 0.91 10.25
N LYS A 98 6.65 0.29 10.06
CA LYS A 98 7.47 -0.19 11.17
C LYS A 98 7.88 0.96 12.08
N THR A 99 8.34 2.06 11.51
CA THR A 99 8.74 3.23 12.28
C THR A 99 7.58 3.80 13.10
N GLU A 100 6.40 3.89 12.49
CA GLU A 100 5.20 4.39 13.15
C GLU A 100 4.79 3.50 14.33
N PHE A 101 4.84 2.16 14.15
CA PHE A 101 4.53 1.23 15.23
C PHE A 101 5.59 1.25 16.31
N ASP A 102 6.86 1.36 15.95
CA ASP A 102 7.95 1.48 16.93
C ASP A 102 7.77 2.74 17.78
N GLN A 103 7.40 3.85 17.15
CA GLN A 103 7.15 5.11 17.87
C GLN A 103 5.95 4.98 18.80
N LEU A 104 4.89 4.35 18.33
CA LEU A 104 3.70 4.11 19.14
C LEU A 104 4.05 3.24 20.37
N ALA A 105 4.86 2.21 20.18
CA ALA A 105 5.28 1.34 21.27
C ALA A 105 6.09 2.12 22.32
N ARG A 106 6.98 3.00 21.88
CA ARG A 106 7.76 3.85 22.80
C ARG A 106 6.84 4.79 23.57
N ASP A 107 5.90 5.41 22.89
CA ASP A 107 4.94 6.32 23.51
C ASP A 107 4.08 5.59 24.54
N SER A 108 3.68 4.36 24.21
CA SER A 108 2.89 3.53 25.11
C SER A 108 3.67 3.17 26.38
N LEU A 109 4.95 2.83 26.23
CA LEU A 109 5.81 2.53 27.37
C LEU A 109 6.06 3.76 28.25
N SER A 110 6.16 4.93 27.65
CA SER A 110 6.29 6.18 28.40
C SER A 110 5.07 6.45 29.27
N VAL A 111 3.88 6.15 28.78
CA VAL A 111 2.63 6.34 29.52
C VAL A 111 2.55 5.39 30.73
N ILE A 112 3.04 4.16 30.57
CA ILE A 112 3.00 3.15 31.63
C ILE A 112 3.93 3.49 32.77
N LYS A 113 5.04 4.14 32.50
CA LYS A 113 5.96 4.59 33.56
C LYS A 113 5.35 5.70 34.38
#